data_7b49a8ed3fffc2ddf0724d69fc7baef1
#
_entry.id   7b49a8ed3fffc2ddf0724d69fc7baef1
#
_cell.length_a   1.000
_cell.length_b   1.000
_cell.length_c   1.000
_cell.angle_alpha   90.00
_cell.angle_beta   90.00
_cell.angle_gamma   90.00
#
_symmetry.space_group_name_H-M   'P 1'
#
loop_
_entity.id
_entity.type
_entity.pdbx_description
1 polymer ?
#
loop_
_entity_poly.entity_id
_entity_poly.type
_entity_poly.pdbx_seq_one_letter_code
_entity_poly.pdbx_strand_id
1 'polypeptide(L)'
;MPSGRDANASIRAMTRRLAIACIVLIIAGAAPRGQAVKGDPQPIDAASMFRVFLTDGQAIPSFGESAVVGDRVIFTIIVGDGGARTAMQLVSLPASTVDVARTARYAEAMRAARYAATNGEADYAAMTAEVERSVAQLTKIEDPKRRLALAEEAKRRLLTWSQEHYSYRADDVQKLAGMFDEVIAELRVAVGESRFAFDLVAGSAAAQLEPLLPLPTLRESVSMALAAAKVADLGAERLAILRAASAASGSVAGTEDLSAAVNQRLEMEQSADDAYATLAATLISRADAAMRRADVDAVAEARKQAIERDRALGSLRPGELAALMSNLDAKLEAARAYRLALDHYAYARRGRLDYEKRVRPTMSGFDGLRPMLEAIRDMRGTPFERLTIAYDRLRSFAADLARVTPPTDLADVHATLASSVHMAVEACERRRRAVIVASLADARDASSAAAGAVLLADQARERLIGRLFPPRIDQ
;
A
#
# COMPACT_ATOMS: atom_id res chain seq x y z
N MET A 1 -33.06 -34.76 -9.20
CA MET A 1 -32.85 -33.37 -9.65
C MET A 1 -32.45 -32.47 -8.46
N PRO A 2 -31.21 -32.05 -8.31
CA PRO A 2 -30.85 -31.02 -7.37
C PRO A 2 -30.74 -29.66 -8.09
N SER A 3 -31.24 -28.64 -7.42
CA SER A 3 -31.51 -27.29 -7.88
C SER A 3 -30.25 -26.47 -8.11
N GLY A 4 -30.23 -25.70 -9.20
CA GLY A 4 -29.13 -24.85 -9.66
C GLY A 4 -28.95 -23.54 -8.87
N ARG A 5 -28.79 -23.61 -7.54
CA ARG A 5 -28.51 -22.42 -6.70
C ARG A 5 -27.06 -22.30 -6.21
N ASP A 6 -26.25 -23.35 -6.31
CA ASP A 6 -24.90 -23.37 -5.74
C ASP A 6 -23.78 -22.94 -6.71
N ALA A 7 -24.05 -22.84 -8.01
CA ALA A 7 -23.05 -22.41 -9.00
C ALA A 7 -22.78 -20.90 -9.02
N ASN A 8 -23.75 -20.06 -8.58
CA ASN A 8 -23.60 -18.60 -8.59
C ASN A 8 -22.90 -18.02 -7.36
N ALA A 9 -22.77 -18.78 -6.28
CA ALA A 9 -22.07 -18.35 -5.07
C ALA A 9 -20.54 -18.47 -5.22
N SER A 10 -20.07 -19.46 -5.96
CA SER A 10 -18.64 -19.71 -6.19
C SER A 10 -17.99 -18.66 -7.11
N ILE A 11 -18.71 -18.15 -8.12
CA ILE A 11 -18.20 -17.15 -9.08
C ILE A 11 -18.10 -15.76 -8.41
N ARG A 12 -19.00 -15.42 -7.48
CA ARG A 12 -18.94 -14.14 -6.75
C ARG A 12 -17.86 -14.10 -5.65
N ALA A 13 -17.43 -15.23 -5.13
CA ALA A 13 -16.32 -15.33 -4.19
C ALA A 13 -14.94 -15.21 -4.87
N MET A 14 -14.84 -15.64 -6.12
CA MET A 14 -13.59 -15.61 -6.90
C MET A 14 -13.31 -14.19 -7.46
N THR A 15 -14.35 -13.45 -7.85
CA THR A 15 -14.20 -12.05 -8.31
C THR A 15 -13.90 -11.06 -7.19
N ARG A 16 -14.30 -11.33 -5.93
CA ARG A 16 -13.94 -10.49 -4.77
C ARG A 16 -12.49 -10.67 -4.31
N ARG A 17 -11.87 -11.83 -4.56
CA ARG A 17 -10.46 -12.07 -4.22
C ARG A 17 -9.49 -11.49 -5.25
N LEU A 18 -9.91 -11.32 -6.51
CA LEU A 18 -9.11 -10.65 -7.54
C LEU A 18 -9.15 -9.11 -7.43
N ALA A 19 -10.21 -8.52 -6.90
CA ALA A 19 -10.31 -7.06 -6.72
C ALA A 19 -9.47 -6.54 -5.54
N ILE A 20 -9.10 -7.38 -4.57
CA ILE A 20 -8.26 -6.98 -3.41
C ILE A 20 -6.77 -7.10 -3.75
N ALA A 21 -6.38 -7.93 -4.70
CA ALA A 21 -4.99 -8.10 -5.13
C ALA A 21 -4.49 -6.96 -6.05
N CYS A 22 -5.39 -6.20 -6.71
CA CYS A 22 -5.00 -5.08 -7.58
C CYS A 22 -4.83 -3.74 -6.87
N ILE A 23 -5.22 -3.59 -5.60
CA ILE A 23 -5.08 -2.33 -4.84
C ILE A 23 -3.75 -2.24 -4.09
N VAL A 24 -3.03 -3.32 -3.90
CA VAL A 24 -1.73 -3.33 -3.19
C VAL A 24 -0.52 -3.06 -4.11
N LEU A 25 -0.70 -3.01 -5.44
CA LEU A 25 0.41 -2.91 -6.40
C LEU A 25 0.63 -1.50 -7.00
N ILE A 26 -0.03 -0.45 -6.48
CA ILE A 26 0.14 0.94 -6.98
C ILE A 26 0.80 1.87 -5.94
N ILE A 27 1.25 1.37 -4.78
CA ILE A 27 1.92 2.20 -3.75
C ILE A 27 3.46 2.05 -3.76
N ALA A 28 4.04 1.26 -4.64
CA ALA A 28 5.49 1.12 -4.77
C ALA A 28 6.01 1.84 -6.01
N GLY A 29 5.92 3.18 -6.07
CA GLY A 29 6.51 3.86 -7.22
C GLY A 29 6.27 5.36 -7.37
N ALA A 30 5.99 6.10 -6.30
CA ALA A 30 6.15 7.55 -6.30
C ALA A 30 6.45 8.00 -4.87
N ALA A 31 7.72 8.19 -4.55
CA ALA A 31 8.05 9.06 -3.43
C ALA A 31 7.32 10.39 -3.67
N PRO A 32 6.46 10.85 -2.78
CA PRO A 32 5.89 12.18 -2.93
C PRO A 32 7.07 13.15 -2.89
N ARG A 33 7.43 13.70 -4.04
CA ARG A 33 8.22 14.93 -4.07
C ARG A 33 7.38 15.92 -3.28
N GLY A 34 7.85 16.28 -2.08
CA GLY A 34 7.22 17.27 -1.23
C GLY A 34 7.01 18.53 -2.07
N GLN A 35 5.81 18.73 -2.55
CA GLN A 35 5.41 20.02 -3.11
C GLN A 35 5.36 20.96 -1.93
N ALA A 36 6.32 21.90 -1.87
CA ALA A 36 6.20 23.06 -1.04
C ALA A 36 4.89 23.75 -1.44
N VAL A 37 3.91 23.72 -0.56
CA VAL A 37 2.69 24.50 -0.70
C VAL A 37 3.11 25.96 -0.63
N LYS A 38 3.24 26.63 -1.78
CA LYS A 38 3.34 28.08 -1.86
C LYS A 38 1.94 28.66 -1.57
N GLY A 39 1.60 28.70 -0.27
CA GLY A 39 0.57 29.61 0.22
C GLY A 39 1.24 30.94 0.54
N ASP A 40 0.54 32.06 0.28
CA ASP A 40 0.98 33.36 0.79
C ASP A 40 1.24 33.23 2.29
N PRO A 41 2.38 33.74 2.78
CA PRO A 41 2.75 33.60 4.18
C PRO A 41 1.78 34.39 5.06
N GLN A 42 0.74 33.76 5.53
CA GLN A 42 -0.04 34.28 6.64
C GLN A 42 0.83 34.23 7.91
N PRO A 43 0.86 35.27 8.72
CA PRO A 43 1.57 35.23 10.00
C PRO A 43 1.04 34.05 10.83
N ILE A 44 1.95 33.19 11.27
CA ILE A 44 1.58 32.04 12.08
C ILE A 44 1.12 32.53 13.43
N ASP A 45 -0.17 32.36 13.71
CA ASP A 45 -0.75 32.69 15.00
C ASP A 45 -0.17 31.75 16.08
N ALA A 46 0.19 32.33 17.23
CA ALA A 46 0.64 31.59 18.39
C ALA A 46 -0.35 30.48 18.80
N ALA A 47 -1.64 30.69 18.58
CA ALA A 47 -2.70 29.74 18.83
C ALA A 47 -2.68 28.51 17.89
N SER A 48 -1.89 28.56 16.81
CA SER A 48 -1.72 27.44 15.86
C SER A 48 -0.45 26.65 16.10
N MET A 49 0.42 27.06 17.03
CA MET A 49 1.73 26.45 17.27
C MET A 49 1.68 25.49 18.45
N PHE A 50 1.57 24.21 18.12
CA PHE A 50 1.66 23.10 19.07
C PHE A 50 3.12 22.70 19.30
N ARG A 51 3.35 21.74 20.21
CA ARG A 51 4.67 21.18 20.51
C ARG A 51 4.60 19.65 20.50
N VAL A 52 5.61 19.05 19.91
CA VAL A 52 5.89 17.61 20.02
C VAL A 52 7.10 17.45 20.93
N PHE A 53 6.96 16.75 22.03
CA PHE A 53 8.03 16.52 23.00
C PHE A 53 8.77 15.22 22.66
N LEU A 54 10.08 15.31 22.59
CA LEU A 54 10.93 14.15 22.46
C LEU A 54 11.21 13.53 23.84
N THR A 55 11.60 12.26 23.85
CA THR A 55 11.95 11.52 25.08
C THR A 55 13.19 12.07 25.78
N ASP A 56 14.04 12.82 25.06
CA ASP A 56 15.20 13.56 25.64
C ASP A 56 14.79 14.90 26.27
N GLY A 57 13.51 15.26 26.27
CA GLY A 57 12.99 16.49 26.86
C GLY A 57 12.91 17.67 25.89
N GLN A 58 13.43 17.57 24.69
CA GLN A 58 13.36 18.65 23.70
C GLN A 58 11.91 18.78 23.16
N ALA A 59 11.50 20.01 22.81
CA ALA A 59 10.17 20.31 22.29
C ALA A 59 10.27 20.87 20.89
N ILE A 60 9.68 20.17 19.92
CA ILE A 60 9.70 20.55 18.50
C ILE A 60 8.42 21.33 18.18
N PRO A 61 8.49 22.51 17.52
CA PRO A 61 7.31 23.25 17.11
C PRO A 61 6.54 22.51 15.99
N SER A 62 5.22 22.44 16.14
CA SER A 62 4.32 21.82 15.17
C SER A 62 3.23 22.80 14.76
N PHE A 63 2.97 22.92 13.48
CA PHE A 63 1.80 23.59 12.96
C PHE A 63 0.58 22.67 13.06
N GLY A 64 -0.28 22.96 14.04
CA GLY A 64 -1.39 22.07 14.38
C GLY A 64 -0.98 20.88 15.25
N GLU A 65 -1.95 20.06 15.57
CA GLU A 65 -1.78 18.87 16.40
C GLU A 65 -1.04 17.76 15.67
N SER A 66 -0.30 16.95 16.43
CA SER A 66 0.30 15.72 15.94
C SER A 66 -0.71 14.59 15.90
N ALA A 67 -0.55 13.67 14.95
CA ALA A 67 -1.33 12.44 14.84
C ALA A 67 -0.43 11.23 15.15
N VAL A 68 -0.96 10.27 15.92
CA VAL A 68 -0.30 8.97 16.14
C VAL A 68 -0.91 7.95 15.17
N VAL A 69 -0.10 7.38 14.29
CA VAL A 69 -0.54 6.40 13.29
C VAL A 69 0.39 5.18 13.38
N GLY A 70 -0.13 4.09 13.95
CA GLY A 70 0.67 2.90 14.23
C GLY A 70 1.80 3.20 15.23
N ASP A 71 3.02 2.96 14.81
CA ASP A 71 4.24 3.21 15.57
C ASP A 71 4.89 4.58 15.28
N ARG A 72 4.19 5.49 14.61
CA ARG A 72 4.71 6.79 14.16
C ARG A 72 3.87 7.96 14.68
N VAL A 73 4.57 9.08 14.94
CA VAL A 73 3.96 10.38 15.26
C VAL A 73 4.18 11.29 14.06
N ILE A 74 3.10 11.75 13.45
CA ILE A 74 3.09 12.58 12.25
C ILE A 74 2.69 14.01 12.64
N PHE A 75 3.46 15.00 12.22
CA PHE A 75 3.19 16.41 12.47
C PHE A 75 3.90 17.31 11.44
N THR A 76 3.52 18.57 11.39
CA THR A 76 4.16 19.55 10.50
C THR A 76 5.14 20.41 11.31
N ILE A 77 6.46 20.18 11.13
CA ILE A 77 7.48 21.03 11.74
C ILE A 77 7.49 22.42 11.09
N ILE A 78 7.65 23.44 11.94
CA ILE A 78 7.87 24.82 11.50
C ILE A 78 9.33 25.16 11.74
N VAL A 79 10.01 25.62 10.70
CA VAL A 79 11.38 26.12 10.80
C VAL A 79 11.40 27.56 10.27
N GLY A 80 11.65 28.50 11.15
CA GLY A 80 11.64 29.93 10.85
C GLY A 80 11.11 30.79 11.99
N ASP A 81 10.93 32.06 11.71
CA ASP A 81 10.48 33.08 12.65
C ASP A 81 8.98 33.44 12.56
N GLY A 82 8.22 32.67 11.80
CA GLY A 82 6.81 32.94 11.53
C GLY A 82 6.54 33.94 10.40
N GLY A 83 7.59 34.50 9.78
CA GLY A 83 7.51 35.44 8.65
C GLY A 83 7.66 34.78 7.26
N ALA A 84 8.04 35.57 6.27
CA ALA A 84 8.16 35.17 4.86
C ALA A 84 9.20 34.04 4.59
N ARG A 85 10.04 33.71 5.53
CA ARG A 85 11.09 32.68 5.46
C ARG A 85 10.75 31.42 6.27
N THR A 86 9.53 31.27 6.69
CA THR A 86 9.10 30.11 7.46
C THR A 86 8.88 28.93 6.53
N ALA A 87 9.62 27.86 6.72
CA ALA A 87 9.43 26.59 6.04
C ALA A 87 8.57 25.67 6.89
N MET A 88 7.61 25.01 6.26
CA MET A 88 6.78 23.95 6.87
C MET A 88 7.09 22.63 6.20
N GLN A 89 7.34 21.59 7.00
CA GLN A 89 7.64 20.26 6.50
C GLN A 89 6.85 19.22 7.29
N LEU A 90 6.10 18.37 6.58
CA LEU A 90 5.48 17.20 7.21
C LEU A 90 6.57 16.20 7.60
N VAL A 91 6.53 15.75 8.84
CA VAL A 91 7.53 14.87 9.45
C VAL A 91 6.82 13.72 10.14
N SER A 92 7.43 12.55 10.09
CA SER A 92 6.96 11.33 10.74
C SER A 92 8.10 10.75 11.58
N LEU A 93 7.98 10.80 12.90
CA LEU A 93 8.98 10.27 13.83
C LEU A 93 8.51 8.96 14.44
N PRO A 94 9.44 8.03 14.79
CA PRO A 94 9.09 6.85 15.56
C PRO A 94 8.44 7.24 16.89
N ALA A 95 7.32 6.64 17.27
CA ALA A 95 6.63 6.93 18.52
C ALA A 95 7.51 6.66 19.75
N SER A 96 8.49 5.76 19.64
CA SER A 96 9.47 5.49 20.69
C SER A 96 10.42 6.67 21.01
N THR A 97 10.56 7.62 20.09
CA THR A 97 11.39 8.84 20.28
C THR A 97 10.60 10.04 20.79
N VAL A 98 9.27 9.90 20.88
CA VAL A 98 8.34 10.98 21.28
C VAL A 98 7.71 10.65 22.63
N ASP A 99 7.67 11.61 23.54
CA ASP A 99 6.81 11.55 24.74
C ASP A 99 5.37 11.88 24.33
N VAL A 100 4.67 10.85 23.87
CA VAL A 100 3.29 10.95 23.36
C VAL A 100 2.35 11.47 24.46
N ALA A 101 2.56 11.04 25.72
CA ALA A 101 1.71 11.45 26.82
C ALA A 101 1.84 12.96 27.15
N ARG A 102 3.05 13.48 27.18
CA ARG A 102 3.30 14.90 27.38
C ARG A 102 2.83 15.73 26.19
N THR A 103 3.06 15.24 24.98
CA THR A 103 2.58 15.87 23.73
C THR A 103 1.06 16.01 23.75
N ALA A 104 0.34 14.97 24.15
CA ALA A 104 -1.12 14.99 24.27
C ALA A 104 -1.61 15.98 25.33
N ARG A 105 -0.97 16.01 26.51
CA ARG A 105 -1.30 17.00 27.57
C ARG A 105 -1.07 18.44 27.11
N TYR A 106 0.00 18.68 26.38
CA TYR A 106 0.27 20.00 25.81
C TYR A 106 -0.77 20.39 24.76
N ALA A 107 -1.17 19.45 23.90
CA ALA A 107 -2.23 19.69 22.91
C ALA A 107 -3.57 20.02 23.60
N GLU A 108 -3.88 19.39 24.70
CA GLU A 108 -5.06 19.71 25.51
C GLU A 108 -4.97 21.11 26.11
N ALA A 109 -3.83 21.49 26.67
CA ALA A 109 -3.58 22.84 27.18
C ALA A 109 -3.74 23.91 26.09
N MET A 110 -3.23 23.64 24.87
CA MET A 110 -3.40 24.53 23.72
C MET A 110 -4.86 24.66 23.30
N ARG A 111 -5.62 23.56 23.27
CA ARG A 111 -7.06 23.59 22.98
C ARG A 111 -7.82 24.42 24.02
N ALA A 112 -7.51 24.20 25.30
CA ALA A 112 -8.11 24.96 26.39
C ALA A 112 -7.80 26.46 26.27
N ALA A 113 -6.54 26.84 26.00
CA ALA A 113 -6.15 28.24 25.84
C ALA A 113 -6.84 28.88 24.62
N ARG A 114 -6.91 28.15 23.50
CA ARG A 114 -7.62 28.62 22.31
C ARG A 114 -9.12 28.80 22.56
N TYR A 115 -9.73 27.84 23.22
CA TYR A 115 -11.15 27.93 23.63
C TYR A 115 -11.38 29.15 24.51
N ALA A 116 -10.54 29.35 25.53
CA ALA A 116 -10.62 30.51 26.42
C ALA A 116 -10.51 31.86 25.66
N ALA A 117 -9.67 31.92 24.64
CA ALA A 117 -9.45 33.13 23.86
C ALA A 117 -10.57 33.43 22.84
N THR A 118 -11.29 32.39 22.36
CA THR A 118 -12.27 32.55 21.26
C THR A 118 -13.72 32.47 21.74
N ASN A 119 -14.07 31.38 22.43
CA ASN A 119 -15.47 31.03 22.74
C ASN A 119 -15.80 31.09 24.23
N GLY A 120 -14.77 30.96 25.09
CA GLY A 120 -14.97 30.73 26.52
C GLY A 120 -15.87 31.74 27.20
N GLU A 121 -15.73 33.04 26.92
CA GLU A 121 -16.54 34.08 27.55
C GLU A 121 -17.99 34.08 27.05
N ALA A 122 -18.18 33.84 25.74
CA ALA A 122 -19.53 33.78 25.16
C ALA A 122 -20.32 32.58 25.70
N ASP A 123 -19.66 31.41 25.77
CA ASP A 123 -20.30 30.17 26.27
C ASP A 123 -20.54 30.25 27.79
N TYR A 124 -19.64 30.90 28.54
CA TYR A 124 -19.82 31.14 29.96
C TYR A 124 -21.02 32.10 30.21
N ALA A 125 -21.17 33.17 29.42
CA ALA A 125 -22.34 34.07 29.53
C ALA A 125 -23.65 33.34 29.17
N ALA A 126 -23.65 32.48 28.17
CA ALA A 126 -24.81 31.67 27.82
C ALA A 126 -25.19 30.69 28.92
N MET A 127 -24.22 30.04 29.56
CA MET A 127 -24.40 29.13 30.68
C MET A 127 -24.94 29.88 31.91
N THR A 128 -24.40 31.02 32.27
CA THR A 128 -24.89 31.85 33.42
C THR A 128 -26.31 32.29 33.18
N ALA A 129 -26.68 32.70 31.96
CA ALA A 129 -28.07 33.03 31.63
C ALA A 129 -29.02 31.83 31.72
N GLU A 130 -28.53 30.59 31.48
CA GLU A 130 -29.32 29.36 31.67
C GLU A 130 -29.49 29.05 33.16
N VAL A 131 -28.44 29.25 33.98
CA VAL A 131 -28.52 29.14 35.43
C VAL A 131 -29.53 30.12 36.01
N GLU A 132 -29.52 31.37 35.62
CA GLU A 132 -30.48 32.39 36.03
C GLU A 132 -31.92 31.99 35.68
N ARG A 133 -32.14 31.50 34.46
CA ARG A 133 -33.46 30.97 34.05
C ARG A 133 -33.92 29.80 34.92
N SER A 134 -33.00 28.89 35.23
CA SER A 134 -33.28 27.73 36.09
C SER A 134 -33.66 28.17 37.50
N VAL A 135 -32.94 29.11 38.09
CA VAL A 135 -33.25 29.70 39.40
C VAL A 135 -34.62 30.40 39.38
N ALA A 136 -34.93 31.19 38.32
CA ALA A 136 -36.24 31.83 38.17
C ALA A 136 -37.39 30.83 38.01
N GLN A 137 -37.11 29.64 37.43
CA GLN A 137 -38.11 28.56 37.37
C GLN A 137 -38.32 27.90 38.75
N LEU A 138 -37.25 27.68 39.51
CA LEU A 138 -37.34 27.12 40.86
C LEU A 138 -38.27 27.91 41.77
N THR A 139 -38.27 29.24 41.66
CA THR A 139 -39.12 30.12 42.48
C THR A 139 -40.60 30.03 42.11
N LYS A 140 -40.97 29.58 40.91
CA LYS A 140 -42.34 29.46 40.39
C LYS A 140 -42.99 28.10 40.68
N ILE A 141 -42.22 27.10 41.10
CA ILE A 141 -42.68 25.74 41.35
C ILE A 141 -43.08 25.65 42.83
N GLU A 142 -44.34 25.34 43.13
CA GLU A 142 -44.81 25.19 44.49
C GLU A 142 -44.43 23.84 45.11
N ASP A 143 -44.41 22.77 44.31
CA ASP A 143 -44.11 21.40 44.77
C ASP A 143 -42.62 21.24 45.12
N PRO A 144 -42.29 20.97 46.41
CA PRO A 144 -40.90 20.85 46.84
C PRO A 144 -40.11 19.72 46.14
N LYS A 145 -40.79 18.59 45.80
CA LYS A 145 -40.14 17.46 45.11
C LYS A 145 -39.69 17.83 43.69
N ARG A 146 -40.58 18.54 42.98
CA ARG A 146 -40.24 19.02 41.63
C ARG A 146 -39.15 20.08 41.66
N ARG A 147 -39.16 20.95 42.68
CA ARG A 147 -38.07 21.93 42.88
C ARG A 147 -36.74 21.25 43.13
N LEU A 148 -36.73 20.22 43.99
CA LEU A 148 -35.51 19.44 44.27
C LEU A 148 -34.94 18.80 42.98
N ALA A 149 -35.79 18.10 42.24
CA ALA A 149 -35.36 17.45 41.01
C ALA A 149 -34.79 18.47 39.98
N LEU A 150 -35.39 19.66 39.83
CA LEU A 150 -34.88 20.71 38.92
C LEU A 150 -33.56 21.30 39.42
N ALA A 151 -33.40 21.49 40.75
CA ALA A 151 -32.14 22.01 41.31
C ALA A 151 -30.99 21.00 41.11
N GLU A 152 -31.22 19.72 41.36
CA GLU A 152 -30.25 18.66 41.15
C GLU A 152 -29.87 18.52 39.66
N GLU A 153 -30.82 18.67 38.75
CA GLU A 153 -30.58 18.64 37.33
C GLU A 153 -29.74 19.86 36.88
N ALA A 154 -30.07 21.06 37.36
CA ALA A 154 -29.31 22.28 37.05
C ALA A 154 -27.88 22.19 37.55
N LYS A 155 -27.66 21.67 38.76
CA LYS A 155 -26.29 21.42 39.28
C LYS A 155 -25.53 20.43 38.43
N ARG A 156 -26.15 19.30 38.02
CA ARG A 156 -25.48 18.33 37.14
C ARG A 156 -25.05 18.95 35.83
N ARG A 157 -25.95 19.70 35.17
CA ARG A 157 -25.63 20.39 33.89
C ARG A 157 -24.49 21.36 34.05
N LEU A 158 -24.47 22.11 35.14
CA LEU A 158 -23.39 23.06 35.47
C LEU A 158 -22.04 22.36 35.59
N LEU A 159 -21.98 21.24 36.31
CA LEU A 159 -20.74 20.46 36.47
C LEU A 159 -20.30 19.80 35.16
N THR A 160 -21.24 19.25 34.36
CA THR A 160 -20.99 18.68 33.05
C THR A 160 -20.43 19.76 32.10
N TRP A 161 -21.04 20.96 32.11
CA TRP A 161 -20.57 22.09 31.30
C TRP A 161 -19.09 22.41 31.56
N SER A 162 -18.68 22.47 32.82
CA SER A 162 -17.28 22.72 33.19
C SER A 162 -16.32 21.67 32.57
N GLN A 163 -16.71 20.39 32.58
CA GLN A 163 -15.90 19.32 32.03
C GLN A 163 -15.83 19.42 30.49
N GLU A 164 -16.93 19.73 29.83
CA GLU A 164 -17.01 19.85 28.37
C GLU A 164 -16.30 21.10 27.81
N HIS A 165 -16.08 22.12 28.69
CA HIS A 165 -15.52 23.41 28.32
C HIS A 165 -14.12 23.66 28.94
N TYR A 166 -13.29 22.60 29.00
CA TYR A 166 -11.91 22.66 29.49
C TYR A 166 -11.73 23.27 30.86
N SER A 167 -12.70 23.14 31.75
CA SER A 167 -12.70 23.76 33.08
C SER A 167 -12.54 25.29 33.02
N TYR A 168 -13.04 25.94 31.98
CA TYR A 168 -13.02 27.39 31.83
C TYR A 168 -13.81 28.03 33.01
N ARG A 169 -13.15 28.99 33.70
CA ARG A 169 -13.69 29.60 34.92
C ARG A 169 -14.18 28.58 35.98
N ALA A 170 -13.44 27.51 36.16
CA ALA A 170 -13.82 26.41 37.06
C ALA A 170 -14.20 26.90 38.47
N ASP A 171 -13.47 27.87 38.99
CA ASP A 171 -13.70 28.43 40.31
C ASP A 171 -15.09 29.13 40.43
N ASP A 172 -15.50 29.83 39.37
CA ASP A 172 -16.79 30.50 39.35
C ASP A 172 -17.92 29.50 39.15
N VAL A 173 -17.73 28.47 38.33
CA VAL A 173 -18.64 27.35 38.17
C VAL A 173 -18.79 26.59 39.48
N GLN A 174 -17.72 26.38 40.25
CA GLN A 174 -17.74 25.71 41.54
C GLN A 174 -18.53 26.53 42.58
N LYS A 175 -18.39 27.87 42.59
CA LYS A 175 -19.18 28.76 43.45
C LYS A 175 -20.68 28.66 43.12
N LEU A 176 -21.03 28.68 41.83
CA LEU A 176 -22.42 28.50 41.39
C LEU A 176 -22.97 27.12 41.81
N ALA A 177 -22.18 26.06 41.66
CA ALA A 177 -22.54 24.72 42.11
C ALA A 177 -22.76 24.65 43.60
N GLY A 178 -21.94 25.34 44.41
CA GLY A 178 -22.09 25.47 45.87
C GLY A 178 -23.41 26.15 46.26
N MET A 179 -23.82 27.20 45.54
CA MET A 179 -25.15 27.83 45.75
C MET A 179 -26.30 26.86 45.50
N PHE A 180 -26.19 25.99 44.49
CA PHE A 180 -27.18 24.95 44.29
C PHE A 180 -27.17 23.90 45.41
N ASP A 181 -26.01 23.57 46.00
CA ASP A 181 -25.94 22.66 47.14
C ASP A 181 -26.68 23.17 48.36
N GLU A 182 -26.59 24.47 48.65
CA GLU A 182 -27.39 25.09 49.73
C GLU A 182 -28.89 24.97 49.48
N VAL A 183 -29.35 25.29 48.26
CA VAL A 183 -30.76 25.19 47.87
C VAL A 183 -31.22 23.73 47.87
N ILE A 184 -30.44 22.79 47.42
CA ILE A 184 -30.75 21.35 47.42
C ILE A 184 -30.87 20.84 48.87
N ALA A 185 -29.98 21.27 49.80
CA ALA A 185 -30.02 20.90 51.19
C ALA A 185 -31.32 21.38 51.86
N GLU A 186 -31.72 22.64 51.65
CA GLU A 186 -32.99 23.17 52.14
C GLU A 186 -34.19 22.41 51.57
N LEU A 187 -34.22 22.11 50.29
CA LEU A 187 -35.33 21.39 49.65
C LEU A 187 -35.41 19.94 50.11
N ARG A 188 -34.32 19.26 50.39
CA ARG A 188 -34.30 17.90 50.94
C ARG A 188 -34.92 17.86 52.35
N VAL A 189 -34.63 18.85 53.19
CA VAL A 189 -35.25 19.01 54.49
C VAL A 189 -36.80 19.22 54.33
N ALA A 190 -37.20 20.07 53.38
CA ALA A 190 -38.60 20.35 53.11
C ALA A 190 -39.40 19.13 52.60
N VAL A 191 -38.72 18.20 51.88
CA VAL A 191 -39.32 16.94 51.37
C VAL A 191 -39.29 15.82 52.42
N GLY A 192 -38.66 16.03 53.58
CA GLY A 192 -38.57 15.04 54.69
C GLY A 192 -37.44 13.97 54.39
N GLU A 193 -36.55 14.22 53.50
CA GLU A 193 -35.40 13.38 53.29
C GLU A 193 -34.24 13.74 54.24
N SER A 194 -34.32 13.17 55.45
CA SER A 194 -33.37 13.42 56.54
C SER A 194 -32.05 12.58 56.40
N ARG A 195 -31.69 12.14 55.22
CA ARG A 195 -30.43 11.48 55.03
C ARG A 195 -29.39 12.54 54.68
N PHE A 196 -28.45 12.81 55.59
CA PHE A 196 -27.18 13.42 55.30
C PHE A 196 -26.38 12.47 54.40
N ALA A 197 -26.68 12.45 53.12
CA ALA A 197 -25.76 11.93 52.12
C ALA A 197 -24.70 13.03 51.90
N PHE A 198 -23.57 12.92 52.58
CA PHE A 198 -22.37 13.59 52.10
C PHE A 198 -22.02 12.89 50.79
N ASP A 199 -22.53 13.38 49.69
CA ASP A 199 -21.90 13.16 48.41
C ASP A 199 -20.56 13.89 48.47
N LEU A 200 -19.54 13.18 48.94
CA LEU A 200 -18.16 13.54 48.65
C LEU A 200 -17.99 13.45 47.12
N VAL A 201 -18.46 14.48 46.43
CA VAL A 201 -18.00 14.75 45.11
C VAL A 201 -16.50 15.00 45.29
N ALA A 202 -15.70 13.95 45.06
CA ALA A 202 -14.26 14.14 44.92
C ALA A 202 -14.14 15.23 43.86
N GLY A 203 -13.80 16.41 44.28
CA GLY A 203 -13.52 17.51 43.36
C GLY A 203 -12.54 16.96 42.38
N SER A 204 -12.96 16.79 41.15
CA SER A 204 -12.02 16.41 40.07
C SER A 204 -10.93 17.45 40.15
N ALA A 205 -9.76 17.05 40.67
CA ALA A 205 -8.61 17.95 40.71
C ALA A 205 -8.49 18.48 39.30
N ALA A 206 -8.63 19.80 39.14
CA ALA A 206 -8.52 20.44 37.84
C ALA A 206 -7.24 19.88 37.19
N ALA A 207 -7.38 19.19 36.07
CA ALA A 207 -6.24 18.58 35.39
C ALA A 207 -5.19 19.66 35.22
N GLN A 208 -4.00 19.46 35.82
CA GLN A 208 -2.93 20.45 35.71
C GLN A 208 -2.54 20.47 34.23
N LEU A 209 -3.00 21.49 33.53
CA LEU A 209 -2.65 21.72 32.15
C LEU A 209 -1.14 21.95 32.04
N GLU A 210 -0.50 21.39 31.01
CA GLU A 210 0.92 21.59 30.73
C GLU A 210 1.16 23.07 30.44
N PRO A 211 2.23 23.71 31.04
CA PRO A 211 2.52 25.12 30.79
C PRO A 211 2.80 25.41 29.33
N LEU A 212 2.16 26.43 28.76
CA LEU A 212 2.38 26.82 27.38
C LEU A 212 3.75 27.44 27.18
N LEU A 213 4.47 26.96 26.18
CA LEU A 213 5.80 27.51 25.83
C LEU A 213 5.64 28.71 24.88
N PRO A 214 6.52 29.73 24.99
CA PRO A 214 6.54 30.86 24.09
C PRO A 214 6.87 30.42 22.64
N LEU A 215 6.63 31.32 21.69
CA LEU A 215 7.05 31.11 20.30
C LEU A 215 8.58 30.95 20.25
N PRO A 216 9.12 29.99 19.50
CA PRO A 216 10.55 29.82 19.39
C PRO A 216 11.16 30.96 18.57
N THR A 217 12.32 31.42 18.97
CA THR A 217 13.16 32.25 18.12
C THR A 217 13.62 31.44 16.88
N LEU A 218 14.10 32.14 15.85
CA LEU A 218 14.66 31.45 14.66
C LEU A 218 15.81 30.51 15.07
N ARG A 219 16.70 30.94 15.96
CA ARG A 219 17.81 30.13 16.44
C ARG A 219 17.33 28.86 17.14
N GLU A 220 16.35 28.98 18.02
CA GLU A 220 15.72 27.82 18.67
C GLU A 220 15.02 26.91 17.66
N SER A 221 14.28 27.47 16.73
CA SER A 221 13.58 26.71 15.68
C SER A 221 14.54 25.88 14.82
N VAL A 222 15.68 26.46 14.40
CA VAL A 222 16.73 25.74 13.66
C VAL A 222 17.39 24.66 14.53
N SER A 223 17.65 24.96 15.81
CA SER A 223 18.19 23.96 16.74
C SER A 223 17.23 22.78 16.94
N MET A 224 15.94 23.07 17.09
CA MET A 224 14.89 22.05 17.21
C MET A 224 14.75 21.20 15.91
N ALA A 225 14.93 21.82 14.74
CA ALA A 225 14.95 21.11 13.47
C ALA A 225 16.16 20.15 13.38
N LEU A 226 17.33 20.56 13.84
CA LEU A 226 18.51 19.67 13.95
C LEU A 226 18.24 18.49 14.89
N ALA A 227 17.58 18.74 16.02
CA ALA A 227 17.17 17.67 16.94
C ALA A 227 16.15 16.70 16.30
N ALA A 228 15.15 17.23 15.61
CA ALA A 228 14.19 16.41 14.86
C ALA A 228 14.88 15.55 13.79
N ALA A 229 15.81 16.12 13.02
CA ALA A 229 16.58 15.39 12.03
C ALA A 229 17.47 14.29 12.65
N LYS A 230 17.92 14.45 13.88
CA LYS A 230 18.73 13.45 14.61
C LYS A 230 17.91 12.20 14.99
N VAL A 231 16.64 12.37 15.31
CA VAL A 231 15.74 11.26 15.76
C VAL A 231 14.90 10.67 14.62
N ALA A 232 14.82 11.35 13.49
CA ALA A 232 14.16 10.82 12.30
C ALA A 232 14.92 9.59 11.77
N ASP A 233 14.24 8.48 11.57
CA ASP A 233 14.80 7.21 11.10
C ASP A 233 14.88 7.14 9.57
N LEU A 234 13.99 7.84 8.85
CA LEU A 234 13.98 7.85 7.39
C LEU A 234 14.94 8.92 6.83
N GLY A 235 15.83 8.52 5.90
CA GLY A 235 16.78 9.43 5.25
C GLY A 235 16.10 10.59 4.53
N ALA A 236 15.03 10.33 3.83
CA ALA A 236 14.25 11.34 3.13
C ALA A 236 13.66 12.40 4.07
N GLU A 237 13.23 12.02 5.27
CA GLU A 237 12.73 12.95 6.30
C GLU A 237 13.86 13.79 6.88
N ARG A 238 15.00 13.17 7.20
CA ARG A 238 16.19 13.92 7.66
C ARG A 238 16.60 14.99 6.66
N LEU A 239 16.68 14.62 5.38
CA LEU A 239 16.99 15.56 4.31
C LEU A 239 15.96 16.69 4.17
N ALA A 240 14.67 16.38 4.27
CA ALA A 240 13.60 17.36 4.18
C ALA A 240 13.68 18.38 5.33
N ILE A 241 13.88 17.90 6.57
CA ILE A 241 14.04 18.75 7.75
C ILE A 241 15.28 19.63 7.61
N LEU A 242 16.42 19.05 7.22
CA LEU A 242 17.69 19.80 7.08
C LEU A 242 17.63 20.84 5.95
N ARG A 243 16.96 20.55 4.84
CA ARG A 243 16.74 21.54 3.77
C ARG A 243 15.85 22.69 4.24
N ALA A 244 14.80 22.41 5.01
CA ALA A 244 13.97 23.45 5.62
C ALA A 244 14.79 24.30 6.60
N ALA A 245 15.63 23.69 7.42
CA ALA A 245 16.51 24.38 8.36
C ALA A 245 17.57 25.23 7.64
N SER A 246 18.18 24.73 6.56
CA SER A 246 19.14 25.47 5.74
C SER A 246 18.48 26.68 5.07
N ALA A 247 17.28 26.51 4.51
CA ALA A 247 16.52 27.60 3.89
C ALA A 247 16.16 28.70 4.90
N ALA A 248 15.81 28.33 6.15
CA ALA A 248 15.47 29.30 7.21
C ALA A 248 16.69 30.04 7.75
N SER A 249 17.83 29.36 7.94
CA SER A 249 19.04 29.92 8.56
C SER A 249 19.97 30.66 7.60
N GLY A 250 19.84 30.42 6.28
CA GLY A 250 20.87 30.77 5.27
C GLY A 250 21.20 32.24 5.04
N SER A 251 20.61 33.19 5.76
CA SER A 251 20.90 34.64 5.55
C SER A 251 20.58 35.53 6.77
N VAL A 252 20.53 34.98 7.97
CA VAL A 252 20.18 35.74 9.17
C VAL A 252 21.44 35.91 10.04
N ALA A 253 21.76 37.16 10.33
CA ALA A 253 22.86 37.45 11.23
C ALA A 253 22.65 36.83 12.63
N GLY A 254 23.70 36.20 13.17
CA GLY A 254 23.65 35.51 14.46
C GLY A 254 23.21 34.03 14.41
N THR A 255 23.06 33.43 13.20
CA THR A 255 22.79 31.99 12.99
C THR A 255 23.90 31.28 12.21
N GLU A 256 25.04 31.93 11.98
CA GLU A 256 26.11 31.44 11.10
C GLU A 256 26.66 30.09 11.57
N ASP A 257 26.83 29.88 12.86
CA ASP A 257 27.25 28.63 13.49
C ASP A 257 26.27 27.49 13.26
N LEU A 258 24.97 27.78 13.41
CA LEU A 258 23.91 26.79 13.17
C LEU A 258 23.73 26.50 11.68
N SER A 259 23.81 27.52 10.83
CA SER A 259 23.78 27.36 9.37
C SER A 259 24.91 26.47 8.88
N ALA A 260 26.14 26.66 9.39
CA ALA A 260 27.26 25.78 9.08
C ALA A 260 27.02 24.34 9.54
N ALA A 261 26.50 24.12 10.74
CA ALA A 261 26.17 22.80 11.27
C ALA A 261 25.05 22.11 10.46
N VAL A 262 24.02 22.85 10.06
CA VAL A 262 22.92 22.34 9.21
C VAL A 262 23.48 21.93 7.86
N ASN A 263 24.26 22.76 7.19
CA ASN A 263 24.82 22.49 5.87
C ASN A 263 25.78 21.29 5.91
N GLN A 264 26.66 21.22 6.92
CA GLN A 264 27.52 20.04 7.10
C GLN A 264 26.69 18.75 7.24
N ARG A 265 25.64 18.79 8.05
CA ARG A 265 24.78 17.61 8.24
C ARG A 265 24.02 17.27 6.97
N LEU A 266 23.54 18.27 6.23
CA LEU A 266 22.86 18.09 4.94
C LEU A 266 23.78 17.42 3.91
N GLU A 267 25.03 17.86 3.79
CA GLU A 267 26.03 17.25 2.92
C GLU A 267 26.31 15.79 3.29
N MET A 268 26.44 15.49 4.58
CA MET A 268 26.61 14.12 5.07
C MET A 268 25.44 13.22 4.69
N GLU A 269 24.22 13.68 4.89
CA GLU A 269 23.00 12.90 4.55
C GLU A 269 22.85 12.72 3.03
N GLN A 270 23.17 13.73 2.22
CA GLN A 270 23.17 13.65 0.77
C GLN A 270 24.23 12.66 0.27
N SER A 271 25.44 12.73 0.78
CA SER A 271 26.52 11.80 0.46
C SER A 271 26.16 10.36 0.81
N ALA A 272 25.46 10.13 1.94
CA ALA A 272 24.97 8.82 2.31
C ALA A 272 23.92 8.32 1.30
N ASP A 273 22.94 9.15 0.94
CA ASP A 273 21.91 8.77 -0.05
C ASP A 273 22.53 8.41 -1.41
N ASP A 274 23.48 9.23 -1.91
CA ASP A 274 24.18 8.99 -3.17
C ASP A 274 24.99 7.68 -3.12
N ALA A 275 25.62 7.39 -1.99
CA ALA A 275 26.37 6.14 -1.79
C ALA A 275 25.45 4.91 -1.82
N TYR A 276 24.29 4.96 -1.16
CA TYR A 276 23.30 3.86 -1.19
C TYR A 276 22.64 3.72 -2.55
N ALA A 277 22.31 4.83 -3.23
CA ALA A 277 21.78 4.80 -4.59
C ALA A 277 22.77 4.15 -5.57
N THR A 278 24.05 4.52 -5.49
CA THR A 278 25.14 3.95 -6.32
C THR A 278 25.33 2.47 -6.00
N LEU A 279 25.32 2.08 -4.73
CA LEU A 279 25.40 0.68 -4.30
C LEU A 279 24.24 -0.14 -4.88
N ALA A 280 23.01 0.36 -4.73
CA ALA A 280 21.82 -0.32 -5.24
C ALA A 280 21.88 -0.47 -6.77
N ALA A 281 22.15 0.60 -7.51
CA ALA A 281 22.24 0.57 -8.96
C ALA A 281 23.30 -0.43 -9.44
N THR A 282 24.47 -0.44 -8.81
CA THR A 282 25.59 -1.33 -9.16
C THR A 282 25.24 -2.80 -8.92
N LEU A 283 24.72 -3.13 -7.73
CA LEU A 283 24.42 -4.51 -7.38
C LEU A 283 23.22 -5.06 -8.14
N ILE A 284 22.18 -4.25 -8.35
CA ILE A 284 21.02 -4.64 -9.16
C ILE A 284 21.44 -4.93 -10.61
N SER A 285 22.23 -4.06 -11.21
CA SER A 285 22.72 -4.27 -12.59
C SER A 285 23.56 -5.54 -12.72
N ARG A 286 24.45 -5.81 -11.74
CA ARG A 286 25.24 -7.06 -11.70
C ARG A 286 24.36 -8.29 -11.51
N ALA A 287 23.40 -8.23 -10.61
CA ALA A 287 22.46 -9.32 -10.37
C ALA A 287 21.57 -9.60 -11.58
N ASP A 288 21.11 -8.57 -12.31
CA ASP A 288 20.38 -8.71 -13.57
C ASP A 288 21.22 -9.42 -14.65
N ALA A 289 22.47 -9.02 -14.80
CA ALA A 289 23.36 -9.66 -15.74
C ALA A 289 23.66 -11.13 -15.38
N ALA A 290 23.80 -11.43 -14.10
CA ALA A 290 24.00 -12.78 -13.59
C ALA A 290 22.75 -13.65 -13.76
N MET A 291 21.58 -13.12 -13.41
CA MET A 291 20.27 -13.79 -13.56
C MET A 291 20.04 -14.22 -15.02
N ARG A 292 20.31 -13.33 -16.00
CA ARG A 292 20.18 -13.66 -17.43
C ARG A 292 21.09 -14.79 -17.88
N ARG A 293 22.19 -15.06 -17.16
CA ARG A 293 23.11 -16.17 -17.43
C ARG A 293 22.82 -17.41 -16.57
N ALA A 294 21.78 -17.35 -15.75
CA ALA A 294 21.46 -18.37 -14.74
C ALA A 294 22.62 -18.60 -13.74
N ASP A 295 23.40 -17.56 -13.46
CA ASP A 295 24.54 -17.58 -12.55
C ASP A 295 24.07 -17.28 -11.12
N VAL A 296 23.61 -18.33 -10.44
CA VAL A 296 23.05 -18.27 -9.07
C VAL A 296 24.09 -17.76 -8.07
N ASP A 297 25.35 -18.19 -8.23
CA ASP A 297 26.42 -17.83 -7.30
C ASP A 297 26.79 -16.35 -7.39
N ALA A 298 26.80 -15.79 -8.59
CA ALA A 298 27.07 -14.37 -8.78
C ALA A 298 25.94 -13.48 -8.20
N VAL A 299 24.67 -13.92 -8.23
CA VAL A 299 23.57 -13.19 -7.58
C VAL A 299 23.68 -13.32 -6.05
N ALA A 300 24.02 -14.49 -5.53
CA ALA A 300 24.24 -14.70 -4.11
C ALA A 300 25.41 -13.87 -3.59
N GLU A 301 26.48 -13.73 -4.36
CA GLU A 301 27.61 -12.86 -4.02
C GLU A 301 27.24 -11.39 -4.02
N ALA A 302 26.41 -10.91 -4.97
CA ALA A 302 25.90 -9.55 -4.94
C ALA A 302 25.10 -9.26 -3.67
N ARG A 303 24.29 -10.21 -3.19
CA ARG A 303 23.55 -10.13 -1.93
C ARG A 303 24.49 -10.01 -0.73
N LYS A 304 25.56 -10.80 -0.67
CA LYS A 304 26.58 -10.75 0.39
C LYS A 304 27.29 -9.40 0.39
N GLN A 305 27.67 -8.89 -0.79
CA GLN A 305 28.30 -7.58 -0.95
C GLN A 305 27.39 -6.43 -0.49
N ALA A 306 26.06 -6.53 -0.66
CA ALA A 306 25.13 -5.54 -0.13
C ALA A 306 25.27 -5.38 1.39
N ILE A 307 25.32 -6.48 2.12
CA ILE A 307 25.47 -6.48 3.58
C ILE A 307 26.86 -5.96 4.00
N GLU A 308 27.91 -6.36 3.32
CA GLU A 308 29.28 -5.93 3.64
C GLU A 308 29.47 -4.42 3.39
N ARG A 309 28.93 -3.92 2.28
CA ARG A 309 28.99 -2.49 1.94
C ARG A 309 28.13 -1.64 2.84
N ASP A 310 26.94 -2.12 3.24
CA ASP A 310 26.11 -1.43 4.24
C ASP A 310 26.85 -1.25 5.56
N ARG A 311 27.51 -2.30 6.05
CA ARG A 311 28.36 -2.21 7.26
C ARG A 311 29.47 -1.18 7.10
N ALA A 312 30.12 -1.14 5.94
CA ALA A 312 31.17 -0.17 5.64
C ALA A 312 30.62 1.26 5.57
N LEU A 313 29.37 1.45 5.17
CA LEU A 313 28.67 2.74 5.19
C LEU A 313 28.07 3.10 6.56
N GLY A 314 28.24 2.23 7.58
CA GLY A 314 27.74 2.47 8.93
C GLY A 314 26.26 2.17 9.14
N SER A 315 25.64 1.38 8.26
CA SER A 315 24.22 0.96 8.33
C SER A 315 23.25 2.13 8.48
N LEU A 316 23.52 3.21 7.73
CA LEU A 316 22.80 4.50 7.85
C LEU A 316 21.41 4.48 7.22
N ARG A 317 21.09 3.48 6.37
CA ARG A 317 19.87 3.42 5.58
C ARG A 317 19.22 2.01 5.64
N PRO A 318 18.69 1.58 6.78
CA PRO A 318 18.14 0.23 6.93
C PRO A 318 16.96 -0.04 5.96
N GLY A 319 16.13 0.97 5.67
CA GLY A 319 15.04 0.84 4.70
C GLY A 319 15.53 0.59 3.28
N GLU A 320 16.53 1.34 2.83
CA GLU A 320 17.15 1.18 1.51
C GLU A 320 17.83 -0.18 1.37
N LEU A 321 18.54 -0.61 2.41
CA LEU A 321 19.14 -1.94 2.44
C LEU A 321 18.07 -3.02 2.35
N ALA A 322 16.98 -2.92 3.11
CA ALA A 322 15.89 -3.89 3.08
C ALA A 322 15.26 -3.99 1.68
N ALA A 323 15.01 -2.86 1.03
CA ALA A 323 14.51 -2.80 -0.34
C ALA A 323 15.48 -3.44 -1.35
N LEU A 324 16.79 -3.13 -1.24
CA LEU A 324 17.83 -3.73 -2.06
C LEU A 324 17.89 -5.26 -1.86
N MET A 325 17.86 -5.73 -0.61
CA MET A 325 17.89 -7.16 -0.29
C MET A 325 16.68 -7.89 -0.86
N SER A 326 15.48 -7.33 -0.72
CA SER A 326 14.26 -7.90 -1.31
C SER A 326 14.36 -8.03 -2.84
N ASN A 327 14.91 -7.02 -3.52
CA ASN A 327 15.14 -7.07 -4.96
C ASN A 327 16.16 -8.15 -5.34
N LEU A 328 17.28 -8.25 -4.62
CA LEU A 328 18.32 -9.26 -4.87
C LEU A 328 17.80 -10.68 -4.60
N ASP A 329 16.97 -10.88 -3.56
CA ASP A 329 16.34 -12.17 -3.26
C ASP A 329 15.38 -12.60 -4.38
N ALA A 330 14.57 -11.68 -4.91
CA ALA A 330 13.72 -11.96 -6.07
C ALA A 330 14.54 -12.38 -7.30
N LYS A 331 15.67 -11.70 -7.56
CA LYS A 331 16.58 -12.05 -8.67
C LYS A 331 17.28 -13.39 -8.45
N LEU A 332 17.60 -13.73 -7.20
CA LEU A 332 18.19 -15.03 -6.84
C LEU A 332 17.20 -16.17 -7.14
N GLU A 333 15.95 -16.03 -6.75
CA GLU A 333 14.90 -17.02 -7.05
C GLU A 333 14.67 -17.14 -8.56
N ALA A 334 14.64 -16.03 -9.29
CA ALA A 334 14.54 -16.04 -10.75
C ALA A 334 15.73 -16.75 -11.40
N ALA A 335 16.96 -16.51 -10.93
CA ALA A 335 18.16 -17.18 -11.43
C ALA A 335 18.12 -18.70 -11.16
N ARG A 336 17.67 -19.13 -9.99
CA ARG A 336 17.49 -20.55 -9.64
C ARG A 336 16.46 -21.21 -10.55
N ALA A 337 15.30 -20.58 -10.72
CA ALA A 337 14.25 -21.11 -11.60
C ALA A 337 14.73 -21.23 -13.05
N TYR A 338 15.47 -20.23 -13.53
CA TYR A 338 16.03 -20.25 -14.88
C TYR A 338 17.12 -21.32 -15.03
N ARG A 339 18.00 -21.48 -14.05
CA ARG A 339 19.01 -22.56 -14.05
C ARG A 339 18.34 -23.93 -14.11
N LEU A 340 17.33 -24.16 -13.27
CA LEU A 340 16.57 -25.41 -13.27
C LEU A 340 15.92 -25.68 -14.64
N ALA A 341 15.33 -24.64 -15.26
CA ALA A 341 14.73 -24.76 -16.60
C ALA A 341 15.77 -25.11 -17.67
N LEU A 342 16.99 -24.53 -17.60
CA LEU A 342 18.10 -24.87 -18.49
C LEU A 342 18.60 -26.30 -18.28
N ASP A 343 18.73 -26.74 -17.03
CA ASP A 343 19.17 -28.09 -16.71
C ASP A 343 18.12 -29.13 -17.18
N HIS A 344 16.83 -28.89 -16.97
CA HIS A 344 15.76 -29.72 -17.53
C HIS A 344 15.78 -29.74 -19.05
N TYR A 345 16.01 -28.58 -19.70
CA TYR A 345 16.14 -28.52 -21.14
C TYR A 345 17.33 -29.35 -21.62
N ALA A 346 18.50 -29.20 -20.99
CA ALA A 346 19.70 -29.95 -21.35
C ALA A 346 19.51 -31.46 -21.23
N TYR A 347 18.85 -31.91 -20.16
CA TYR A 347 18.49 -33.30 -19.94
C TYR A 347 17.54 -33.86 -21.03
N ALA A 348 16.48 -33.13 -21.34
CA ALA A 348 15.46 -33.59 -22.27
C ALA A 348 15.87 -33.41 -23.75
N ARG A 349 16.84 -32.56 -24.05
CA ARG A 349 17.22 -32.12 -25.40
C ARG A 349 17.43 -33.27 -26.39
N ARG A 350 18.16 -34.30 -25.99
CA ARG A 350 18.46 -35.45 -26.85
C ARG A 350 17.18 -36.17 -27.25
N GLY A 351 16.33 -36.51 -26.29
CA GLY A 351 15.05 -37.18 -26.56
C GLY A 351 14.11 -36.36 -27.44
N ARG A 352 14.09 -35.02 -27.26
CA ARG A 352 13.28 -34.11 -28.09
C ARG A 352 13.76 -34.07 -29.55
N LEU A 353 15.08 -34.01 -29.78
CA LEU A 353 15.66 -34.04 -31.13
C LEU A 353 15.43 -35.40 -31.80
N ASP A 354 15.51 -36.50 -31.07
CA ASP A 354 15.27 -37.83 -31.62
C ASP A 354 13.77 -38.03 -31.93
N TYR A 355 12.87 -37.46 -31.14
CA TYR A 355 11.43 -37.44 -31.44
C TYR A 355 11.15 -36.58 -32.68
N GLU A 356 11.69 -35.38 -32.77
CA GLU A 356 11.52 -34.49 -33.92
C GLU A 356 11.96 -35.15 -35.22
N LYS A 357 13.11 -35.82 -35.22
CA LYS A 357 13.57 -36.57 -36.39
C LYS A 357 12.61 -37.64 -36.86
N ARG A 358 11.93 -38.33 -35.89
CA ARG A 358 10.97 -39.38 -36.19
C ARG A 358 9.63 -38.86 -36.75
N VAL A 359 9.14 -37.73 -36.25
CA VAL A 359 7.87 -37.14 -36.67
C VAL A 359 8.00 -36.18 -37.86
N ARG A 360 9.18 -35.69 -38.17
CA ARG A 360 9.45 -34.79 -39.29
C ARG A 360 8.94 -35.26 -40.63
N PRO A 361 9.11 -36.55 -41.04
CA PRO A 361 8.56 -37.04 -42.32
C PRO A 361 7.04 -36.90 -42.38
N THR A 362 6.34 -37.25 -41.28
CA THR A 362 4.88 -37.13 -41.18
C THR A 362 4.46 -35.66 -41.24
N MET A 363 5.13 -34.76 -40.53
CA MET A 363 4.82 -33.34 -40.56
C MET A 363 5.06 -32.71 -41.93
N SER A 364 6.15 -33.05 -42.59
CA SER A 364 6.45 -32.59 -43.97
C SER A 364 5.47 -33.15 -44.96
N GLY A 365 5.11 -34.44 -44.84
CA GLY A 365 4.08 -35.06 -45.67
C GLY A 365 2.69 -34.44 -45.51
N PHE A 366 2.33 -34.09 -44.28
CA PHE A 366 1.07 -33.39 -43.97
C PHE A 366 1.10 -31.97 -44.60
N ASP A 367 2.20 -31.24 -44.54
CA ASP A 367 2.36 -29.94 -45.19
C ASP A 367 2.16 -30.03 -46.71
N GLY A 368 2.64 -31.11 -47.35
CA GLY A 368 2.41 -31.36 -48.77
C GLY A 368 0.91 -31.56 -49.09
N LEU A 369 0.10 -31.98 -48.14
CA LEU A 369 -1.33 -32.14 -48.29
C LEU A 369 -2.17 -30.93 -47.85
N ARG A 370 -1.53 -29.92 -47.21
CA ARG A 370 -2.18 -28.71 -46.74
C ARG A 370 -3.02 -27.97 -47.80
N PRO A 371 -2.56 -27.74 -49.03
CA PRO A 371 -3.35 -27.03 -50.05
C PRO A 371 -4.67 -27.76 -50.37
N MET A 372 -4.67 -29.10 -50.31
CA MET A 372 -5.87 -29.88 -50.48
C MET A 372 -6.83 -29.83 -49.29
N LEU A 373 -6.28 -29.89 -48.07
CA LEU A 373 -7.11 -29.72 -46.85
C LEU A 373 -7.74 -28.31 -46.82
N GLU A 374 -7.03 -27.29 -47.26
CA GLU A 374 -7.57 -25.94 -47.41
C GLU A 374 -8.64 -25.87 -48.50
N ALA A 375 -8.47 -26.59 -49.60
CA ALA A 375 -9.54 -26.70 -50.63
C ALA A 375 -10.79 -27.38 -50.10
N ILE A 376 -10.66 -28.42 -49.24
CA ILE A 376 -11.78 -29.07 -48.56
C ILE A 376 -12.43 -28.10 -47.56
N ARG A 377 -11.65 -27.39 -46.77
CA ARG A 377 -12.12 -26.38 -45.80
C ARG A 377 -12.95 -25.29 -46.48
N ASP A 378 -12.48 -24.81 -47.63
CA ASP A 378 -13.15 -23.76 -48.40
C ASP A 378 -14.26 -24.31 -49.32
N MET A 379 -14.58 -25.59 -49.18
CA MET A 379 -15.57 -26.34 -50.02
C MET A 379 -15.28 -26.26 -51.53
N ARG A 380 -14.02 -26.01 -51.91
CA ARG A 380 -13.60 -25.99 -53.32
C ARG A 380 -13.61 -27.41 -53.90
N GLY A 381 -13.86 -27.53 -55.21
CA GLY A 381 -13.82 -28.80 -55.94
C GLY A 381 -12.44 -29.46 -55.86
N THR A 382 -12.36 -30.75 -55.54
CA THR A 382 -11.15 -31.56 -55.52
C THR A 382 -11.38 -32.85 -56.26
N PRO A 383 -10.49 -33.24 -57.22
CA PRO A 383 -10.63 -34.50 -57.95
C PRO A 383 -10.68 -35.72 -57.04
N PHE A 384 -11.61 -36.63 -57.28
CA PHE A 384 -11.86 -37.80 -56.41
C PHE A 384 -10.61 -38.68 -56.24
N GLU A 385 -9.84 -38.88 -57.31
CA GLU A 385 -8.59 -39.65 -57.26
C GLU A 385 -7.56 -39.04 -56.31
N ARG A 386 -7.41 -37.69 -56.32
CA ARG A 386 -6.52 -37.00 -55.42
C ARG A 386 -6.99 -37.13 -53.94
N LEU A 387 -8.29 -37.10 -53.69
CA LEU A 387 -8.82 -37.32 -52.34
C LEU A 387 -8.51 -38.75 -51.87
N THR A 388 -8.55 -39.74 -52.75
CA THR A 388 -8.23 -41.15 -52.40
C THR A 388 -6.76 -41.29 -52.04
N ILE A 389 -5.87 -40.79 -52.89
CA ILE A 389 -4.43 -40.82 -52.65
C ILE A 389 -4.09 -40.12 -51.31
N ALA A 390 -4.70 -38.98 -51.04
CA ALA A 390 -4.45 -38.25 -49.79
C ALA A 390 -4.98 -39.00 -48.57
N TYR A 391 -6.16 -39.58 -48.65
CA TYR A 391 -6.73 -40.42 -47.61
C TYR A 391 -5.79 -41.57 -47.24
N ASP A 392 -5.27 -42.31 -48.23
CA ASP A 392 -4.34 -43.41 -47.98
C ASP A 392 -3.02 -42.94 -47.35
N ARG A 393 -2.48 -41.80 -47.81
CA ARG A 393 -1.28 -41.19 -47.21
C ARG A 393 -1.51 -40.74 -45.75
N LEU A 394 -2.64 -40.11 -45.47
CA LEU A 394 -2.98 -39.66 -44.12
C LEU A 394 -3.18 -40.86 -43.16
N ARG A 395 -3.77 -41.96 -43.65
CA ARG A 395 -3.86 -43.20 -42.86
C ARG A 395 -2.46 -43.79 -42.58
N SER A 396 -1.55 -43.75 -43.53
CA SER A 396 -0.15 -44.14 -43.29
C SER A 396 0.50 -43.28 -42.24
N PHE A 397 0.30 -41.94 -42.30
CA PHE A 397 0.83 -41.02 -41.28
C PHE A 397 0.27 -41.30 -39.88
N ALA A 398 -1.02 -41.60 -39.76
CA ALA A 398 -1.64 -42.03 -38.52
C ALA A 398 -1.01 -43.31 -37.97
N ALA A 399 -0.78 -44.31 -38.81
CA ALA A 399 -0.13 -45.55 -38.44
C ALA A 399 1.36 -45.35 -38.06
N ASP A 400 2.05 -44.45 -38.74
CA ASP A 400 3.43 -44.13 -38.40
C ASP A 400 3.55 -43.40 -37.05
N LEU A 401 2.67 -42.42 -36.77
CA LEU A 401 2.60 -41.76 -35.49
C LEU A 401 2.27 -42.73 -34.35
N ALA A 402 1.35 -43.68 -34.56
CA ALA A 402 0.99 -44.66 -33.53
C ALA A 402 2.20 -45.55 -33.08
N ARG A 403 3.23 -45.65 -33.92
CA ARG A 403 4.46 -46.41 -33.61
C ARG A 403 5.51 -45.57 -32.88
N VAL A 404 5.34 -44.25 -32.83
CA VAL A 404 6.29 -43.32 -32.18
C VAL A 404 5.90 -43.16 -30.72
N THR A 405 6.76 -43.60 -29.81
CA THR A 405 6.62 -43.26 -28.39
C THR A 405 7.24 -41.90 -28.14
N PRO A 406 6.45 -40.89 -27.73
CA PRO A 406 6.97 -39.56 -27.42
C PRO A 406 7.69 -39.54 -26.07
N PRO A 407 8.64 -38.66 -25.85
CA PRO A 407 9.11 -38.30 -24.52
C PRO A 407 7.94 -37.76 -23.69
N THR A 408 8.01 -37.89 -22.36
CA THR A 408 6.92 -37.51 -21.47
C THR A 408 6.51 -36.03 -21.61
N ASP A 409 7.48 -35.16 -21.80
CA ASP A 409 7.29 -33.70 -21.97
C ASP A 409 6.80 -33.27 -23.36
N LEU A 410 6.72 -34.23 -24.31
CA LEU A 410 6.16 -34.03 -25.67
C LEU A 410 4.89 -34.86 -25.90
N ALA A 411 4.34 -35.51 -24.87
CA ALA A 411 3.16 -36.35 -25.01
C ALA A 411 1.94 -35.53 -25.48
N ASP A 412 1.78 -34.32 -24.97
CA ASP A 412 0.72 -33.39 -25.38
C ASP A 412 0.86 -32.92 -26.84
N VAL A 413 2.08 -32.66 -27.28
CA VAL A 413 2.40 -32.29 -28.67
C VAL A 413 2.11 -33.46 -29.59
N HIS A 414 2.52 -34.68 -29.20
CA HIS A 414 2.24 -35.89 -29.97
C HIS A 414 0.73 -36.17 -30.13
N ALA A 415 -0.02 -36.05 -29.01
CA ALA A 415 -1.48 -36.23 -29.06
C ALA A 415 -2.15 -35.17 -29.94
N THR A 416 -1.69 -33.92 -29.92
CA THR A 416 -2.21 -32.86 -30.78
C THR A 416 -1.93 -33.17 -32.26
N LEU A 417 -0.71 -33.63 -32.60
CA LEU A 417 -0.30 -33.99 -33.94
C LEU A 417 -1.11 -35.21 -34.45
N ALA A 418 -1.27 -36.24 -33.61
CA ALA A 418 -2.10 -37.41 -33.94
C ALA A 418 -3.55 -37.02 -34.18
N SER A 419 -4.14 -36.18 -33.35
CA SER A 419 -5.49 -35.66 -33.54
C SER A 419 -5.63 -34.87 -34.83
N SER A 420 -4.64 -34.05 -35.19
CA SER A 420 -4.60 -33.34 -36.48
C SER A 420 -4.68 -34.30 -37.68
N VAL A 421 -3.83 -35.34 -37.64
CA VAL A 421 -3.82 -36.34 -38.74
C VAL A 421 -5.14 -37.11 -38.79
N HIS A 422 -5.73 -37.51 -37.66
CA HIS A 422 -7.04 -38.16 -37.62
C HIS A 422 -8.16 -37.30 -38.20
N MET A 423 -8.19 -36.01 -37.83
CA MET A 423 -9.17 -35.08 -38.42
C MET A 423 -8.95 -34.88 -39.91
N ALA A 424 -7.73 -34.90 -40.41
CA ALA A 424 -7.44 -34.83 -41.83
C ALA A 424 -7.91 -36.10 -42.58
N VAL A 425 -7.72 -37.28 -41.99
CA VAL A 425 -8.29 -38.55 -42.53
C VAL A 425 -9.80 -38.45 -42.64
N GLU A 426 -10.48 -38.03 -41.57
CA GLU A 426 -11.93 -37.85 -41.54
C GLU A 426 -12.39 -36.80 -42.55
N ALA A 427 -11.70 -35.69 -42.70
CA ALA A 427 -11.99 -34.67 -43.70
C ALA A 427 -11.98 -35.24 -45.13
N CYS A 428 -10.97 -36.04 -45.46
CA CYS A 428 -10.87 -36.66 -46.76
C CYS A 428 -11.98 -37.73 -46.97
N GLU A 429 -12.27 -38.56 -45.96
CA GLU A 429 -13.31 -39.59 -46.01
C GLU A 429 -14.69 -38.97 -46.22
N ARG A 430 -15.05 -37.98 -45.39
CA ARG A 430 -16.34 -37.28 -45.52
C ARG A 430 -16.44 -36.53 -46.84
N ARG A 431 -15.36 -35.93 -47.33
CA ARG A 431 -15.35 -35.27 -48.64
C ARG A 431 -15.54 -36.24 -49.77
N ARG A 432 -14.93 -37.42 -49.72
CA ARG A 432 -15.18 -38.51 -50.71
C ARG A 432 -16.63 -38.94 -50.68
N ARG A 433 -17.22 -39.16 -49.50
CA ARG A 433 -18.63 -39.51 -49.36
C ARG A 433 -19.52 -38.41 -49.93
N ALA A 434 -19.26 -37.14 -49.59
CA ALA A 434 -20.01 -36.01 -50.13
C ALA A 434 -20.05 -35.98 -51.66
N VAL A 435 -18.93 -36.33 -52.29
CA VAL A 435 -18.87 -36.44 -53.80
C VAL A 435 -19.68 -37.58 -54.32
N ILE A 436 -19.64 -38.76 -53.67
CA ILE A 436 -20.35 -39.98 -54.13
C ILE A 436 -21.88 -39.81 -54.00
N VAL A 437 -22.36 -39.28 -52.84
CA VAL A 437 -23.80 -39.21 -52.54
C VAL A 437 -24.40 -37.82 -52.73
N ALA A 438 -23.63 -36.87 -53.25
CA ALA A 438 -24.02 -35.47 -53.45
C ALA A 438 -24.52 -34.79 -52.15
N SER A 439 -23.91 -35.11 -50.98
CA SER A 439 -24.33 -34.63 -49.67
C SER A 439 -23.63 -33.32 -49.29
N LEU A 440 -24.42 -32.24 -49.17
CA LEU A 440 -23.91 -30.95 -48.67
C LEU A 440 -23.57 -31.01 -47.17
N ALA A 441 -24.26 -31.83 -46.39
CA ALA A 441 -23.98 -32.03 -44.97
C ALA A 441 -22.58 -32.63 -44.78
N ASP A 442 -22.28 -33.74 -45.49
CA ASP A 442 -20.93 -34.34 -45.44
C ASP A 442 -19.85 -33.38 -45.93
N ALA A 443 -20.15 -32.52 -46.93
CA ALA A 443 -19.22 -31.52 -47.41
C ALA A 443 -18.89 -30.45 -46.32
N ARG A 444 -19.88 -30.01 -45.54
CA ARG A 444 -19.72 -29.10 -44.42
C ARG A 444 -18.92 -29.73 -43.27
N ASP A 445 -19.26 -30.98 -42.94
CA ASP A 445 -18.54 -31.73 -41.91
C ASP A 445 -17.06 -31.93 -42.30
N ALA A 446 -16.82 -32.25 -43.57
CA ALA A 446 -15.48 -32.36 -44.12
C ALA A 446 -14.70 -31.02 -44.04
N SER A 447 -15.38 -29.88 -44.31
CA SER A 447 -14.81 -28.53 -44.18
C SER A 447 -14.40 -28.26 -42.75
N SER A 448 -15.26 -28.54 -41.77
CA SER A 448 -14.97 -28.35 -40.35
C SER A 448 -13.81 -29.24 -39.88
N ALA A 449 -13.78 -30.51 -40.28
CA ALA A 449 -12.69 -31.43 -39.96
C ALA A 449 -11.35 -30.97 -40.58
N ALA A 450 -11.34 -30.48 -41.82
CA ALA A 450 -10.17 -29.97 -42.48
C ALA A 450 -9.63 -28.70 -41.78
N ALA A 451 -10.51 -27.79 -41.36
CA ALA A 451 -10.14 -26.61 -40.60
C ALA A 451 -9.47 -26.97 -39.27
N GLY A 452 -10.07 -27.92 -38.53
CA GLY A 452 -9.51 -28.43 -37.27
C GLY A 452 -8.17 -29.14 -37.49
N ALA A 453 -8.01 -29.91 -38.53
CA ALA A 453 -6.78 -30.61 -38.87
C ALA A 453 -5.62 -29.62 -39.09
N VAL A 454 -5.82 -28.57 -39.88
CA VAL A 454 -4.82 -27.56 -40.18
C VAL A 454 -4.44 -26.78 -38.89
N LEU A 455 -5.45 -26.37 -38.10
CA LEU A 455 -5.24 -25.65 -36.85
C LEU A 455 -4.40 -26.45 -35.85
N LEU A 456 -4.76 -27.74 -35.65
CA LEU A 456 -4.05 -28.61 -34.71
C LEU A 456 -2.61 -28.91 -35.18
N ALA A 457 -2.40 -29.05 -36.52
CA ALA A 457 -1.07 -29.26 -37.09
C ALA A 457 -0.17 -28.04 -36.79
N ASP A 458 -0.68 -26.81 -36.95
CA ASP A 458 0.04 -25.58 -36.69
C ASP A 458 0.37 -25.45 -35.20
N GLN A 459 -0.61 -25.75 -34.32
CA GLN A 459 -0.39 -25.74 -32.87
C GLN A 459 0.65 -26.79 -32.43
N ALA A 460 0.59 -28.01 -32.97
CA ALA A 460 1.58 -29.05 -32.67
C ALA A 460 2.98 -28.64 -33.09
N ARG A 461 3.10 -28.02 -34.26
CA ARG A 461 4.38 -27.52 -34.80
C ARG A 461 4.95 -26.40 -33.94
N GLU A 462 4.17 -25.40 -33.62
CA GLU A 462 4.58 -24.27 -32.79
C GLU A 462 5.07 -24.73 -31.41
N ARG A 463 4.30 -25.60 -30.76
CA ARG A 463 4.66 -26.20 -29.47
C ARG A 463 5.94 -27.03 -29.56
N LEU A 464 6.09 -27.86 -30.61
CA LEU A 464 7.31 -28.64 -30.83
C LEU A 464 8.53 -27.73 -30.99
N ILE A 465 8.45 -26.72 -31.84
CA ILE A 465 9.52 -25.74 -32.06
C ILE A 465 9.86 -25.07 -30.75
N GLY A 466 8.88 -24.59 -29.97
CA GLY A 466 9.11 -23.95 -28.69
C GLY A 466 9.84 -24.86 -27.68
N ARG A 467 9.64 -26.19 -27.72
CA ARG A 467 10.35 -27.16 -26.86
C ARG A 467 11.75 -27.55 -27.36
N LEU A 468 12.07 -27.31 -28.63
CA LEU A 468 13.38 -27.58 -29.21
C LEU A 468 14.42 -26.51 -28.90
N PHE A 469 14.00 -25.32 -28.53
CA PHE A 469 14.90 -24.22 -28.15
C PHE A 469 15.03 -24.13 -26.62
N PRO A 470 16.19 -23.64 -26.14
CA PRO A 470 16.35 -23.39 -24.69
C PRO A 470 15.33 -22.34 -24.21
N PRO A 471 14.88 -22.47 -22.97
CA PRO A 471 14.01 -21.46 -22.37
C PRO A 471 14.72 -20.10 -22.39
N ARG A 472 13.94 -19.03 -22.53
CA ARG A 472 14.41 -17.65 -22.45
C ARG A 472 13.74 -16.97 -21.27
N ILE A 473 14.42 -16.03 -20.64
CA ILE A 473 13.79 -15.12 -19.70
C ILE A 473 13.05 -14.10 -20.54
N ASP A 474 11.73 -14.03 -20.37
CA ASP A 474 10.93 -12.96 -20.95
C ASP A 474 11.39 -11.64 -20.33
N GLN A 475 11.63 -10.64 -21.18
CA GLN A 475 12.14 -9.33 -20.79
C GLN A 475 11.06 -8.49 -20.16
#